data_70ea250609e35d633805eb16299a5901
#
_entry.id   70ea250609e35d633805eb16299a5901
#
_cell.length_a   1.000
_cell.length_b   1.000
_cell.length_c   1.000
_cell.angle_alpha   90.00
_cell.angle_beta   90.00
_cell.angle_gamma   90.00
#
_symmetry.space_group_name_H-M   'P 1'
#
loop_
_entity.id
_entity.type
_entity.pdbx_description
1 polymer ?
#
loop_
_entity_poly.entity_id
_entity_poly.type
_entity_poly.pdbx_seq_one_letter_code
_entity_poly.pdbx_strand_id
1 'polypeptide(L)'
;MLDRTCIIAVCGKGGVGKTSLSAMIVRELLRHPDKKVLAIDADPAVGLAPALGVYAGKTVDDVRNDLIRKLESGHGGGKAEMLALLDYEMFSALEEKQNMAFLAIGRPEKDGCYCQVNHILKEIIGSMAENFDYVVIDGEAGIEQVNRRVMEKVSHLVLVSDTSARGLNVARTIKKVSDHAAAYAYAGLVLNRVRGEAEFVNIRVPGELPLLGWIPDDDVIRMADIAGSSLLEIADCPATEALRACLNKL
;
A
#
# COMPACT_ATOMS: atom_id res chain seq x y z
N MET A 1 6.06 -11.29 17.25
CA MET A 1 6.87 -10.04 17.23
C MET A 1 6.32 -8.95 16.31
N LEU A 2 5.23 -9.19 15.58
CA LEU A 2 4.52 -8.14 14.81
C LEU A 2 3.70 -7.14 15.67
N ASP A 3 3.73 -7.26 17.00
CA ASP A 3 2.92 -6.43 17.91
C ASP A 3 3.36 -4.95 17.99
N ARG A 4 4.40 -4.55 17.26
CA ARG A 4 4.97 -3.20 17.34
C ARG A 4 4.78 -2.39 16.06
N THR A 5 4.69 -3.02 14.90
CA THR A 5 4.55 -2.36 13.59
C THR A 5 3.10 -2.30 13.17
N CYS A 6 2.59 -1.10 12.93
CA CYS A 6 1.23 -0.92 12.40
C CYS A 6 1.26 -1.01 10.86
N ILE A 7 0.60 -2.03 10.30
CA ILE A 7 0.56 -2.28 8.85
C ILE A 7 -0.82 -1.93 8.32
N ILE A 8 -0.88 -0.94 7.42
CA ILE A 8 -2.10 -0.42 6.80
C ILE A 8 -2.10 -0.78 5.32
N ALA A 9 -3.03 -1.63 4.90
CA ALA A 9 -3.25 -1.91 3.49
C ALA A 9 -4.44 -1.13 2.94
N VAL A 10 -4.23 -0.43 1.84
CA VAL A 10 -5.26 0.37 1.16
C VAL A 10 -5.75 -0.40 -0.06
N CYS A 11 -7.00 -0.80 -0.08
CA CYS A 11 -7.62 -1.61 -1.13
C CYS A 11 -8.92 -1.00 -1.61
N GLY A 12 -9.31 -1.28 -2.85
CA GLY A 12 -10.56 -0.78 -3.43
C GLY A 12 -10.57 -0.87 -4.94
N LYS A 13 -11.68 -0.53 -5.54
CA LYS A 13 -11.87 -0.53 -7.00
C LYS A 13 -10.82 0.35 -7.70
N GLY A 14 -10.45 0.01 -8.94
CA GLY A 14 -9.62 0.87 -9.78
C GLY A 14 -10.21 2.28 -9.95
N GLY A 15 -9.38 3.31 -9.88
CA GLY A 15 -9.76 4.71 -10.11
C GLY A 15 -10.40 5.44 -8.93
N VAL A 16 -10.61 4.80 -7.76
CA VAL A 16 -11.22 5.47 -6.58
C VAL A 16 -10.24 6.35 -5.80
N GLY A 17 -8.95 6.43 -6.20
CA GLY A 17 -7.94 7.27 -5.56
C GLY A 17 -7.18 6.59 -4.42
N LYS A 18 -6.99 5.26 -4.49
CA LYS A 18 -6.18 4.51 -3.52
C LYS A 18 -4.78 5.07 -3.35
N THR A 19 -4.06 5.24 -4.45
CA THR A 19 -2.68 5.74 -4.48
C THR A 19 -2.55 7.13 -3.84
N SER A 20 -3.45 8.06 -4.20
CA SER A 20 -3.47 9.39 -3.58
C SER A 20 -3.78 9.30 -2.08
N LEU A 21 -4.70 8.40 -1.69
CA LEU A 21 -5.01 8.16 -0.27
C LEU A 21 -3.81 7.54 0.46
N SER A 22 -3.15 6.55 -0.12
CA SER A 22 -1.93 5.93 0.43
C SER A 22 -0.83 6.97 0.65
N ALA A 23 -0.58 7.83 -0.34
CA ALA A 23 0.39 8.92 -0.22
C ALA A 23 0.01 9.93 0.86
N MET A 24 -1.27 10.30 0.98
CA MET A 24 -1.75 11.18 2.05
C MET A 24 -1.66 10.52 3.43
N ILE A 25 -1.89 9.20 3.57
CA ILE A 25 -1.68 8.46 4.82
C ILE A 25 -0.19 8.53 5.20
N VAL A 26 0.72 8.23 4.28
CA VAL A 26 2.17 8.38 4.51
C VAL A 26 2.51 9.79 4.97
N ARG A 27 1.99 10.83 4.29
CA ARG A 27 2.19 12.23 4.67
C ARG A 27 1.77 12.50 6.11
N GLU A 28 0.59 12.05 6.53
CA GLU A 28 0.10 12.28 7.89
C GLU A 28 0.94 11.54 8.94
N LEU A 29 1.39 10.32 8.67
CA LEU A 29 2.27 9.56 9.55
C LEU A 29 3.65 10.22 9.71
N LEU A 30 4.20 10.80 8.64
CA LEU A 30 5.47 11.52 8.64
C LEU A 30 5.44 12.85 9.44
N ARG A 31 4.27 13.33 9.87
CA ARG A 31 4.16 14.47 10.80
C ARG A 31 4.74 14.15 12.18
N HIS A 32 4.97 12.88 12.47
CA HIS A 32 5.63 12.40 13.67
C HIS A 32 7.13 12.11 13.36
N PRO A 33 8.04 13.05 13.66
CA PRO A 33 9.44 12.94 13.21
C PRO A 33 10.23 11.82 13.89
N ASP A 34 9.73 11.28 14.99
CA ASP A 34 10.26 10.14 15.73
C ASP A 34 9.82 8.79 15.15
N LYS A 35 8.91 8.79 14.18
CA LYS A 35 8.35 7.59 13.56
C LYS A 35 8.96 7.29 12.20
N LYS A 36 9.19 6.02 11.94
CA LYS A 36 9.67 5.52 10.65
C LYS A 36 8.52 4.90 9.87
N VAL A 37 8.40 5.27 8.60
CA VAL A 37 7.32 4.81 7.71
C VAL A 37 7.92 4.07 6.51
N LEU A 38 7.44 2.84 6.25
CA LEU A 38 7.70 2.12 5.02
C LEU A 38 6.46 2.23 4.11
N ALA A 39 6.63 2.80 2.95
CA ALA A 39 5.62 2.82 1.90
C ALA A 39 5.89 1.71 0.89
N ILE A 40 4.92 0.85 0.64
CA ILE A 40 5.04 -0.27 -0.31
C ILE A 40 4.02 -0.06 -1.42
N ASP A 41 4.50 0.01 -2.66
CA ASP A 41 3.64 0.01 -3.85
C ASP A 41 3.46 -1.41 -4.37
N ALA A 42 2.28 -1.98 -4.17
CA ALA A 42 1.92 -3.31 -4.63
C ALA A 42 1.15 -3.30 -5.98
N ASP A 43 0.90 -2.12 -6.55
CA ASP A 43 0.28 -1.99 -7.88
C ASP A 43 1.36 -2.11 -8.97
N PRO A 44 1.16 -2.95 -10.01
CA PRO A 44 2.11 -3.07 -11.12
C PRO A 44 2.40 -1.78 -11.88
N ALA A 45 1.55 -0.77 -11.76
CA ALA A 45 1.73 0.53 -12.40
C ALA A 45 2.72 1.44 -11.68
N VAL A 46 3.12 1.10 -10.45
CA VAL A 46 4.07 1.85 -9.60
C VAL A 46 3.69 3.34 -9.48
N GLY A 47 2.41 3.59 -9.19
CA GLY A 47 1.85 4.95 -9.11
C GLY A 47 2.18 5.69 -7.82
N LEU A 48 2.55 4.98 -6.74
CA LEU A 48 2.81 5.59 -5.44
C LEU A 48 4.15 6.34 -5.41
N ALA A 49 5.16 5.91 -6.16
CA ALA A 49 6.47 6.55 -6.22
C ALA A 49 6.38 8.05 -6.59
N PRO A 50 5.77 8.44 -7.73
CA PRO A 50 5.62 9.85 -8.07
C PRO A 50 4.74 10.60 -7.07
N ALA A 51 3.70 9.98 -6.51
CA ALA A 51 2.84 10.61 -5.51
C ALA A 51 3.59 10.94 -4.20
N LEU A 52 4.66 10.19 -3.87
CA LEU A 52 5.56 10.44 -2.75
C LEU A 52 6.77 11.31 -3.13
N GLY A 53 6.97 11.61 -4.41
CA GLY A 53 8.14 12.35 -4.89
C GLY A 53 9.45 11.58 -4.70
N VAL A 54 9.40 10.27 -4.93
CA VAL A 54 10.55 9.35 -4.95
C VAL A 54 10.65 8.64 -6.30
N TYR A 55 11.82 8.10 -6.58
CA TYR A 55 12.07 7.33 -7.80
C TYR A 55 12.11 5.84 -7.47
N ALA A 56 11.33 5.03 -8.19
CA ALA A 56 11.43 3.58 -8.09
C ALA A 56 12.56 3.07 -8.99
N GLY A 57 13.76 2.95 -8.43
CA GLY A 57 14.95 2.53 -9.18
C GLY A 57 14.93 1.04 -9.53
N LYS A 58 14.64 0.18 -8.55
CA LYS A 58 14.57 -1.27 -8.66
C LYS A 58 13.34 -1.79 -7.94
N THR A 59 12.65 -2.75 -8.54
CA THR A 59 11.48 -3.38 -7.93
C THR A 59 11.83 -4.74 -7.32
N VAL A 60 10.97 -5.26 -6.44
CA VAL A 60 11.09 -6.63 -5.90
C VAL A 60 11.04 -7.67 -7.03
N ASP A 61 10.22 -7.43 -8.07
CA ASP A 61 10.17 -8.33 -9.23
C ASP A 61 11.45 -8.29 -10.07
N ASP A 62 12.17 -7.15 -10.14
CA ASP A 62 13.50 -7.09 -10.76
C ASP A 62 14.51 -7.93 -9.98
N VAL A 63 14.53 -7.81 -8.66
CA VAL A 63 15.38 -8.64 -7.77
C VAL A 63 15.05 -10.13 -7.98
N ARG A 64 13.76 -10.46 -8.00
CA ARG A 64 13.28 -11.82 -8.27
C ARG A 64 13.77 -12.37 -9.61
N ASN A 65 13.61 -11.59 -10.67
CA ASN A 65 13.97 -12.00 -12.03
C ASN A 65 15.50 -12.16 -12.19
N ASP A 66 16.28 -11.28 -11.56
CA ASP A 66 17.74 -11.39 -11.51
C ASP A 66 18.18 -12.68 -10.83
N LEU A 67 17.54 -13.04 -9.71
CA LEU A 67 17.83 -14.29 -9.01
C LEU A 67 17.49 -15.50 -9.85
N ILE A 68 16.32 -15.53 -10.49
CA ILE A 68 15.91 -16.64 -11.35
C ILE A 68 16.90 -16.83 -12.49
N ARG A 69 17.34 -15.75 -13.14
CA ARG A 69 18.36 -15.81 -14.20
C ARG A 69 19.68 -16.40 -13.71
N LYS A 70 20.12 -16.03 -12.50
CA LYS A 70 21.35 -16.61 -11.89
C LYS A 70 21.20 -18.10 -11.60
N LEU A 71 20.04 -18.54 -11.12
CA LEU A 71 19.74 -19.95 -10.88
C LEU A 71 19.72 -20.78 -12.17
N GLU A 72 19.05 -20.28 -13.22
CA GLU A 72 18.95 -20.95 -14.52
C GLU A 72 20.32 -21.05 -15.24
N SER A 73 21.21 -20.08 -15.02
CA SER A 73 22.57 -20.07 -15.59
C SER A 73 23.58 -20.95 -14.83
N GLY A 74 23.16 -21.63 -13.76
CA GLY A 74 24.04 -22.49 -12.95
C GLY A 74 25.04 -21.73 -12.05
N HIS A 75 24.92 -20.41 -11.96
CA HIS A 75 25.75 -19.55 -11.10
C HIS A 75 25.13 -19.32 -9.70
N GLY A 76 24.19 -20.13 -9.31
CA GLY A 76 23.59 -20.12 -7.98
C GLY A 76 24.57 -20.74 -6.98
N GLY A 77 25.32 -19.95 -6.25
CA GLY A 77 26.18 -20.38 -5.13
C GLY A 77 25.43 -21.19 -4.07
N GLY A 78 26.03 -21.46 -2.94
CA GLY A 78 25.35 -22.15 -1.83
C GLY A 78 24.13 -21.37 -1.33
N LYS A 79 23.14 -22.08 -0.74
CA LYS A 79 21.89 -21.48 -0.24
C LYS A 79 22.10 -20.24 0.64
N ALA A 80 23.15 -20.25 1.51
CA ALA A 80 23.49 -19.14 2.38
C ALA A 80 23.99 -17.90 1.61
N GLU A 81 24.80 -18.10 0.56
CA GLU A 81 25.30 -17.05 -0.31
C GLU A 81 24.17 -16.38 -1.10
N MET A 82 23.23 -17.20 -1.57
CA MET A 82 22.03 -16.74 -2.29
C MET A 82 21.11 -15.91 -1.39
N LEU A 83 20.91 -16.32 -0.14
CA LEU A 83 20.12 -15.56 0.83
C LEU A 83 20.77 -14.21 1.16
N ALA A 84 22.08 -14.18 1.41
CA ALA A 84 22.82 -12.95 1.67
C ALA A 84 22.77 -11.97 0.47
N LEU A 85 22.83 -12.51 -0.76
CA LEU A 85 22.68 -11.70 -1.96
C LEU A 85 21.27 -11.12 -2.09
N LEU A 86 20.23 -11.91 -1.78
CA LEU A 86 18.85 -11.45 -1.80
C LEU A 86 18.60 -10.35 -0.80
N ASP A 87 19.08 -10.51 0.44
CA ASP A 87 19.00 -9.46 1.46
C ASP A 87 19.65 -8.17 0.96
N TYR A 88 20.85 -8.23 0.42
CA TYR A 88 21.55 -7.06 -0.13
C TYR A 88 20.77 -6.40 -1.28
N GLU A 89 20.29 -7.19 -2.25
CA GLU A 89 19.54 -6.68 -3.40
C GLU A 89 18.20 -6.06 -2.98
N MET A 90 17.52 -6.65 -1.99
CA MET A 90 16.28 -6.10 -1.44
C MET A 90 16.51 -4.79 -0.69
N PHE A 91 17.59 -4.68 0.11
CA PHE A 91 17.97 -3.40 0.72
C PHE A 91 18.35 -2.36 -0.33
N SER A 92 19.00 -2.77 -1.41
CA SER A 92 19.34 -1.87 -2.53
C SER A 92 18.12 -1.42 -3.35
N ALA A 93 16.99 -2.10 -3.23
CA ALA A 93 15.72 -1.70 -3.86
C ALA A 93 14.92 -0.70 -3.01
N LEU A 94 15.32 -0.44 -1.76
CA LEU A 94 14.70 0.58 -0.93
C LEU A 94 15.18 1.98 -1.35
N GLU A 95 14.23 2.87 -1.55
CA GLU A 95 14.48 4.30 -1.70
C GLU A 95 14.22 5.00 -0.36
N GLU A 96 15.24 5.58 0.23
CA GLU A 96 15.15 6.26 1.52
C GLU A 96 15.05 7.78 1.36
N LYS A 97 14.10 8.39 2.06
CA LYS A 97 13.92 9.85 2.13
C LYS A 97 13.55 10.25 3.55
N GLN A 98 14.50 10.83 4.30
CA GLN A 98 14.30 11.22 5.71
C GLN A 98 13.90 10.01 6.58
N ASN A 99 12.72 10.04 7.22
CA ASN A 99 12.18 8.96 8.05
C ASN A 99 11.20 8.05 7.28
N MET A 100 11.21 8.12 5.96
CA MET A 100 10.44 7.25 5.06
C MET A 100 11.38 6.38 4.23
N ALA A 101 10.99 5.11 4.04
CA ALA A 101 11.52 4.26 2.99
C ALA A 101 10.38 3.86 2.03
N PHE A 102 10.72 3.67 0.78
CA PHE A 102 9.77 3.24 -0.27
C PHE A 102 10.27 1.96 -0.92
N LEU A 103 9.34 1.03 -1.21
CA LEU A 103 9.60 -0.22 -1.91
C LEU A 103 8.52 -0.45 -2.97
N ALA A 104 8.93 -0.65 -4.22
CA ALA A 104 8.02 -1.06 -5.29
C ALA A 104 8.06 -2.58 -5.49
N ILE A 105 6.88 -3.21 -5.54
CA ILE A 105 6.78 -4.65 -5.84
C ILE A 105 7.01 -4.94 -7.32
N GLY A 106 6.48 -4.11 -8.20
CA GLY A 106 6.62 -4.26 -9.65
C GLY A 106 5.64 -5.26 -10.27
N ARG A 107 5.87 -5.61 -11.53
CA ARG A 107 5.01 -6.49 -12.33
C ARG A 107 5.72 -7.81 -12.64
N PRO A 108 5.12 -8.98 -12.34
CA PRO A 108 5.71 -10.25 -12.71
C PRO A 108 5.75 -10.39 -14.25
N GLU A 109 6.95 -10.46 -14.81
CA GLU A 109 7.13 -10.59 -16.26
C GLU A 109 6.97 -12.02 -16.79
N LYS A 110 7.01 -13.03 -15.92
CA LYS A 110 6.94 -14.44 -16.32
C LYS A 110 5.96 -15.23 -15.47
N ASP A 111 5.11 -15.98 -16.14
CA ASP A 111 4.34 -17.08 -15.56
C ASP A 111 5.29 -18.24 -15.21
N GLY A 112 5.78 -18.28 -14.01
CA GLY A 112 6.56 -19.38 -13.47
C GLY A 112 6.24 -19.59 -12.01
N CYS A 113 5.97 -20.84 -11.63
CA CYS A 113 5.69 -21.18 -10.23
C CYS A 113 7.01 -21.26 -9.42
N TYR A 114 7.68 -20.14 -9.21
CA TYR A 114 8.83 -20.02 -8.32
C TYR A 114 8.35 -19.75 -6.87
N CYS A 115 7.49 -20.63 -6.36
CA CYS A 115 6.84 -20.46 -5.07
C CYS A 115 7.83 -20.26 -3.92
N GLN A 116 8.99 -20.93 -3.97
CA GLN A 116 10.03 -20.78 -2.95
C GLN A 116 10.66 -19.39 -2.97
N VAL A 117 10.98 -18.85 -4.13
CA VAL A 117 11.56 -17.50 -4.29
C VAL A 117 10.57 -16.45 -3.79
N ASN A 118 9.30 -16.54 -4.18
CA ASN A 118 8.25 -15.65 -3.73
C ASN A 118 8.05 -15.69 -2.21
N HIS A 119 8.17 -16.88 -1.60
CA HIS A 119 8.08 -17.05 -0.15
C HIS A 119 9.25 -16.35 0.56
N ILE A 120 10.48 -16.57 0.09
CA ILE A 120 11.68 -15.93 0.66
C ILE A 120 11.59 -14.40 0.56
N LEU A 121 11.21 -13.86 -0.60
CA LEU A 121 11.07 -12.41 -0.78
C LEU A 121 10.02 -11.84 0.18
N LYS A 122 8.92 -12.54 0.39
CA LYS A 122 7.88 -12.13 1.33
C LYS A 122 8.38 -12.16 2.78
N GLU A 123 9.18 -13.14 3.16
CA GLU A 123 9.83 -13.19 4.48
C GLU A 123 10.80 -12.02 4.67
N ILE A 124 11.59 -11.68 3.65
CA ILE A 124 12.51 -10.53 3.68
C ILE A 124 11.72 -9.22 3.85
N ILE A 125 10.66 -9.01 3.07
CA ILE A 125 9.78 -7.83 3.21
C ILE A 125 9.21 -7.76 4.63
N GLY A 126 8.76 -8.88 5.19
CA GLY A 126 8.25 -8.96 6.55
C GLY A 126 9.30 -8.55 7.59
N SER A 127 10.53 -9.07 7.46
CA SER A 127 11.66 -8.72 8.34
C SER A 127 12.06 -7.25 8.21
N MET A 128 12.09 -6.72 6.98
CA MET A 128 12.36 -5.30 6.75
C MET A 128 11.31 -4.41 7.42
N ALA A 129 10.04 -4.78 7.31
CA ALA A 129 8.91 -4.06 7.88
C ALA A 129 9.00 -3.91 9.42
N GLU A 130 9.60 -4.88 10.12
CA GLU A 130 9.80 -4.83 11.58
C GLU A 130 10.69 -3.66 12.05
N ASN A 131 11.45 -3.05 11.15
CA ASN A 131 12.30 -1.89 11.44
C ASN A 131 11.56 -0.53 11.35
N PHE A 132 10.26 -0.57 11.02
CA PHE A 132 9.41 0.61 10.86
C PHE A 132 8.27 0.61 11.88
N ASP A 133 7.85 1.80 12.30
CA ASP A 133 6.66 1.95 13.16
C ASP A 133 5.36 1.73 12.37
N TYR A 134 5.37 2.19 11.11
CA TYR A 134 4.23 2.09 10.20
C TYR A 134 4.64 1.52 8.86
N VAL A 135 3.78 0.68 8.29
CA VAL A 135 3.87 0.23 6.90
C VAL A 135 2.58 0.59 6.20
N VAL A 136 2.67 1.32 5.09
CA VAL A 136 1.52 1.66 4.24
C VAL A 136 1.65 0.94 2.91
N ILE A 137 0.69 0.09 2.58
CA ILE A 137 0.69 -0.71 1.36
C ILE A 137 -0.39 -0.18 0.43
N ASP A 138 0.02 0.40 -0.71
CA ASP A 138 -0.89 0.74 -1.80
C ASP A 138 -1.23 -0.55 -2.56
N GLY A 139 -2.42 -1.09 -2.30
CA GLY A 139 -2.89 -2.34 -2.87
C GLY A 139 -3.66 -2.13 -4.17
N GLU A 140 -3.71 -3.16 -4.99
CA GLU A 140 -4.59 -3.24 -6.16
C GLU A 140 -6.07 -3.29 -5.75
N ALA A 141 -6.86 -4.12 -6.44
CA ALA A 141 -8.29 -4.24 -6.21
C ALA A 141 -8.67 -5.00 -4.93
N GLY A 142 -7.74 -5.78 -4.32
CA GLY A 142 -8.06 -6.59 -3.14
C GLY A 142 -6.84 -7.02 -2.35
N ILE A 143 -7.06 -7.46 -1.11
CA ILE A 143 -6.00 -7.86 -0.17
C ILE A 143 -5.28 -9.16 -0.60
N GLU A 144 -5.87 -9.97 -1.47
CA GLU A 144 -5.24 -11.23 -1.90
C GLU A 144 -3.92 -10.98 -2.61
N GLN A 145 -3.81 -9.90 -3.36
CA GLN A 145 -2.55 -9.52 -4.02
C GLN A 145 -1.51 -9.12 -2.98
N VAL A 146 -1.92 -8.35 -1.95
CA VAL A 146 -1.06 -8.00 -0.82
C VAL A 146 -0.59 -9.27 -0.11
N ASN A 147 -1.51 -10.16 0.25
CA ASN A 147 -1.18 -11.41 0.95
C ASN A 147 -0.30 -12.35 0.13
N ARG A 148 -0.51 -12.37 -1.17
CA ARG A 148 0.25 -13.22 -2.08
C ARG A 148 1.68 -12.73 -2.30
N ARG A 149 1.91 -11.41 -2.31
CA ARG A 149 3.16 -10.79 -2.81
C ARG A 149 3.93 -10.00 -1.77
N VAL A 150 3.24 -9.50 -0.74
CA VAL A 150 3.84 -8.57 0.23
C VAL A 150 3.87 -9.17 1.63
N MET A 151 2.71 -9.36 2.26
CA MET A 151 2.58 -9.81 3.65
C MET A 151 1.39 -10.75 3.84
N GLU A 152 1.50 -11.68 4.81
CA GLU A 152 0.40 -12.60 5.11
C GLU A 152 -0.73 -11.96 5.88
N LYS A 153 -0.41 -11.01 6.77
CA LYS A 153 -1.37 -10.32 7.63
C LYS A 153 -1.06 -8.83 7.68
N VAL A 154 -2.11 -8.04 7.78
CA VAL A 154 -2.01 -6.60 8.02
C VAL A 154 -2.74 -6.22 9.31
N SER A 155 -2.39 -5.12 9.94
CA SER A 155 -3.10 -4.64 11.13
C SER A 155 -4.45 -4.04 10.71
N HIS A 156 -4.44 -3.21 9.69
CA HIS A 156 -5.59 -2.44 9.24
C HIS A 156 -5.79 -2.58 7.73
N LEU A 157 -7.02 -2.93 7.35
CA LEU A 157 -7.48 -2.91 5.97
C LEU A 157 -8.34 -1.68 5.73
N VAL A 158 -7.81 -0.69 5.02
CA VAL A 158 -8.55 0.50 4.61
C VAL A 158 -9.17 0.25 3.24
N LEU A 159 -10.48 0.09 3.21
CA LEU A 159 -11.26 -0.03 1.99
C LEU A 159 -11.59 1.36 1.45
N VAL A 160 -11.30 1.61 0.19
CA VAL A 160 -11.60 2.88 -0.47
C VAL A 160 -12.68 2.70 -1.52
N SER A 161 -13.69 3.55 -1.48
CA SER A 161 -14.76 3.58 -2.47
C SER A 161 -15.07 5.01 -2.90
N ASP A 162 -15.54 5.16 -4.13
CA ASP A 162 -16.31 6.33 -4.54
C ASP A 162 -17.74 6.26 -3.97
N THR A 163 -18.55 7.29 -4.21
CA THR A 163 -19.93 7.39 -3.73
C THR A 163 -20.93 6.48 -4.50
N SER A 164 -20.45 5.78 -5.54
CA SER A 164 -21.32 4.94 -6.38
C SER A 164 -21.69 3.63 -5.69
N ALA A 165 -22.93 3.16 -5.92
CA ALA A 165 -23.37 1.85 -5.48
C ALA A 165 -22.45 0.72 -6.00
N ARG A 166 -21.86 0.88 -7.19
CA ARG A 166 -20.91 -0.07 -7.76
C ARG A 166 -19.60 -0.10 -6.96
N GLY A 167 -19.08 1.05 -6.56
CA GLY A 167 -17.88 1.16 -5.72
C GLY A 167 -18.10 0.49 -4.36
N LEU A 168 -19.21 0.80 -3.70
CA LEU A 168 -19.60 0.19 -2.42
C LEU A 168 -19.76 -1.34 -2.51
N ASN A 169 -20.35 -1.85 -3.60
CA ASN A 169 -20.46 -3.29 -3.80
C ASN A 169 -19.10 -3.97 -3.99
N VAL A 170 -18.15 -3.32 -4.68
CA VAL A 170 -16.77 -3.82 -4.78
C VAL A 170 -16.10 -3.83 -3.42
N ALA A 171 -16.19 -2.74 -2.64
CA ALA A 171 -15.64 -2.68 -1.29
C ALA A 171 -16.21 -3.80 -0.39
N ARG A 172 -17.52 -4.06 -0.46
CA ARG A 172 -18.18 -5.15 0.23
C ARG A 172 -17.66 -6.52 -0.19
N THR A 173 -17.43 -6.73 -1.48
CA THR A 173 -16.87 -7.99 -2.00
C THR A 173 -15.43 -8.19 -1.49
N ILE A 174 -14.59 -7.15 -1.56
CA ILE A 174 -13.21 -7.21 -1.04
C ILE A 174 -13.24 -7.57 0.45
N LYS A 175 -14.08 -6.89 1.24
CA LYS A 175 -14.22 -7.19 2.67
C LYS A 175 -14.56 -8.67 2.92
N LYS A 176 -15.56 -9.19 2.22
CA LYS A 176 -16.00 -10.57 2.34
C LYS A 176 -14.90 -11.60 2.07
N VAL A 177 -14.12 -11.37 1.01
CA VAL A 177 -12.99 -12.23 0.65
C VAL A 177 -11.88 -12.11 1.70
N SER A 178 -11.61 -10.90 2.17
CA SER A 178 -10.60 -10.64 3.21
C SER A 178 -10.98 -11.28 4.56
N ASP A 179 -12.25 -11.29 4.92
CA ASP A 179 -12.76 -11.98 6.12
C ASP A 179 -12.46 -13.48 6.07
N HIS A 180 -12.66 -14.11 4.92
CA HIS A 180 -12.36 -15.55 4.75
C HIS A 180 -10.86 -15.86 4.86
N ALA A 181 -10.02 -14.93 4.44
CA ALA A 181 -8.57 -15.08 4.51
C ALA A 181 -8.02 -14.80 5.93
N ALA A 182 -8.81 -14.24 6.84
CA ALA A 182 -8.40 -13.77 8.19
C ALA A 182 -7.11 -12.92 8.15
N ALA A 183 -7.02 -12.05 7.14
CA ALA A 183 -5.78 -11.39 6.74
C ALA A 183 -5.53 -10.04 7.43
N TYR A 184 -6.43 -9.61 8.33
CA TYR A 184 -6.35 -8.33 9.02
C TYR A 184 -6.95 -8.42 10.43
N ALA A 185 -6.56 -7.46 11.30
CA ALA A 185 -7.15 -7.32 12.63
C ALA A 185 -8.37 -6.38 12.61
N TYR A 186 -8.29 -5.29 11.84
CA TYR A 186 -9.34 -4.28 11.72
C TYR A 186 -9.57 -3.90 10.25
N ALA A 187 -10.83 -3.60 9.87
CA ALA A 187 -11.15 -3.10 8.55
C ALA A 187 -12.11 -1.92 8.64
N GLY A 188 -11.90 -0.90 7.80
CA GLY A 188 -12.78 0.25 7.71
C GLY A 188 -12.89 0.81 6.31
N LEU A 189 -14.03 1.45 6.01
CA LEU A 189 -14.32 2.07 4.73
C LEU A 189 -14.04 3.58 4.80
N VAL A 190 -13.34 4.09 3.81
CA VAL A 190 -13.23 5.52 3.51
C VAL A 190 -13.95 5.79 2.19
N LEU A 191 -14.92 6.69 2.21
CA LEU A 191 -15.52 7.23 1.00
C LEU A 191 -14.64 8.36 0.48
N ASN A 192 -14.21 8.27 -0.77
CA ASN A 192 -13.31 9.26 -1.36
C ASN A 192 -14.00 10.07 -2.46
N ARG A 193 -13.55 11.32 -2.64
CA ARG A 193 -14.07 12.27 -3.64
C ARG A 193 -15.58 12.56 -3.47
N VAL A 194 -16.00 12.74 -2.22
CA VAL A 194 -17.37 13.14 -1.90
C VAL A 194 -17.55 14.64 -2.15
N ARG A 195 -18.55 15.04 -2.89
CA ARG A 195 -18.78 16.45 -3.27
C ARG A 195 -19.38 17.32 -2.17
N GLY A 196 -19.53 16.78 -0.98
CA GLY A 196 -20.00 17.48 0.21
C GLY A 196 -21.05 16.70 0.97
N GLU A 197 -21.52 17.30 2.06
CA GLU A 197 -22.44 16.65 3.01
C GLU A 197 -23.79 16.29 2.36
N ALA A 198 -24.28 17.13 1.45
CA ALA A 198 -25.53 16.87 0.71
C ALA A 198 -25.48 15.59 -0.14
N GLU A 199 -24.31 15.21 -0.67
CA GLU A 199 -24.11 13.94 -1.33
C GLU A 199 -23.97 12.81 -0.30
N PHE A 200 -23.17 13.04 0.75
CA PHE A 200 -22.88 12.03 1.76
C PHE A 200 -24.14 11.49 2.45
N VAL A 201 -25.08 12.35 2.85
CA VAL A 201 -26.30 11.92 3.54
C VAL A 201 -27.21 11.01 2.69
N ASN A 202 -27.04 11.03 1.37
CA ASN A 202 -27.77 10.18 0.44
C ASN A 202 -27.08 8.83 0.15
N ILE A 203 -25.85 8.61 0.66
CA ILE A 203 -25.11 7.38 0.42
C ILE A 203 -25.55 6.30 1.42
N ARG A 204 -26.00 5.18 0.89
CA ARG A 204 -26.34 4.01 1.72
C ARG A 204 -25.13 3.10 1.84
N VAL A 205 -24.33 3.31 2.89
CA VAL A 205 -23.20 2.42 3.20
C VAL A 205 -23.75 1.09 3.73
N PRO A 206 -23.33 -0.06 3.16
CA PRO A 206 -23.69 -1.37 3.71
C PRO A 206 -23.25 -1.52 5.17
N GLY A 207 -24.13 -2.08 6.03
CA GLY A 207 -23.87 -2.15 7.48
C GLY A 207 -22.68 -3.03 7.88
N GLU A 208 -22.27 -3.95 7.01
CA GLU A 208 -21.07 -4.78 7.18
C GLU A 208 -19.73 -4.05 6.90
N LEU A 209 -19.80 -2.79 6.43
CA LEU A 209 -18.61 -1.94 6.17
C LEU A 209 -18.52 -0.85 7.24
N PRO A 210 -17.67 -1.00 8.27
CA PRO A 210 -17.45 0.06 9.25
C PRO A 210 -16.96 1.33 8.56
N LEU A 211 -17.72 2.42 8.65
CA LEU A 211 -17.38 3.67 8.01
C LEU A 211 -16.41 4.48 8.89
N LEU A 212 -15.19 4.68 8.43
CA LEU A 212 -14.20 5.57 9.05
C LEU A 212 -14.56 7.03 8.83
N GLY A 213 -14.99 7.36 7.62
CA GLY A 213 -15.38 8.71 7.24
C GLY A 213 -15.41 8.90 5.72
N TRP A 214 -15.43 10.16 5.32
CA TRP A 214 -15.36 10.53 3.91
C TRP A 214 -14.36 11.66 3.68
N ILE A 215 -13.76 11.68 2.51
CA ILE A 215 -12.80 12.66 2.05
C ILE A 215 -13.43 13.46 0.92
N PRO A 216 -13.43 14.78 1.00
CA PRO A 216 -13.99 15.61 -0.06
C PRO A 216 -13.22 15.49 -1.37
N ASP A 217 -13.90 15.74 -2.48
CA ASP A 217 -13.23 16.04 -3.75
C ASP A 217 -12.52 17.40 -3.58
N ASP A 218 -11.20 17.40 -3.73
CA ASP A 218 -10.34 18.52 -3.32
C ASP A 218 -9.43 18.94 -4.46
N ASP A 219 -9.48 20.23 -4.79
CA ASP A 219 -8.73 20.80 -5.89
C ASP A 219 -7.22 20.77 -5.65
N VAL A 220 -6.75 20.86 -4.40
CA VAL A 220 -5.32 20.79 -4.08
C VAL A 220 -4.77 19.41 -4.45
N ILE A 221 -5.49 18.34 -4.06
CA ILE A 221 -5.11 16.97 -4.40
C ILE A 221 -5.15 16.76 -5.93
N ARG A 222 -6.23 17.22 -6.57
CA ARG A 222 -6.41 17.08 -8.02
C ARG A 222 -5.35 17.83 -8.82
N MET A 223 -5.00 19.04 -8.42
CA MET A 223 -3.97 19.84 -9.10
C MET A 223 -2.57 19.26 -8.90
N ALA A 224 -2.27 18.71 -7.72
CA ALA A 224 -1.02 18.00 -7.48
C ALA A 224 -0.90 16.76 -8.38
N ASP A 225 -1.97 15.97 -8.51
CA ASP A 225 -2.02 14.80 -9.39
C ASP A 225 -1.83 15.17 -10.87
N ILE A 226 -2.51 16.24 -11.35
CA ILE A 226 -2.33 16.76 -12.72
C ILE A 226 -0.91 17.25 -12.98
N ALA A 227 -0.29 17.92 -12.00
CA ALA A 227 1.06 18.46 -12.11
C ALA A 227 2.15 17.37 -11.93
N GLY A 228 1.79 16.14 -11.51
CA GLY A 228 2.75 15.12 -11.13
C GLY A 228 3.58 15.51 -9.90
N SER A 229 3.03 16.37 -9.04
CA SER A 229 3.72 16.86 -7.84
C SER A 229 3.51 15.90 -6.68
N SER A 230 4.51 15.86 -5.78
CA SER A 230 4.44 15.03 -4.56
C SER A 230 3.31 15.48 -3.64
N LEU A 231 2.51 14.52 -3.17
CA LEU A 231 1.49 14.77 -2.16
C LEU A 231 2.08 14.95 -0.74
N LEU A 232 3.36 14.64 -0.54
CA LEU A 232 4.03 14.93 0.73
C LEU A 232 4.23 16.43 0.96
N GLU A 233 4.31 17.22 -0.13
CA GLU A 233 4.69 18.64 -0.09
C GLU A 233 3.48 19.59 -0.20
N ILE A 234 2.26 19.07 -0.35
CA ILE A 234 1.06 19.90 -0.42
C ILE A 234 0.76 20.57 0.93
N ALA A 235 0.12 21.73 0.88
CA ALA A 235 -0.42 22.39 2.08
C ALA A 235 -1.57 21.55 2.69
N ASP A 236 -1.86 21.78 3.97
CA ASP A 236 -3.06 21.22 4.58
C ASP A 236 -4.30 21.75 3.84
N CYS A 237 -5.24 20.86 3.57
CA CYS A 237 -6.46 21.12 2.83
C CYS A 237 -7.61 20.28 3.41
N PRO A 238 -8.88 20.56 3.04
CA PRO A 238 -10.03 19.82 3.54
C PRO A 238 -9.89 18.29 3.42
N ALA A 239 -9.27 17.78 2.34
CA ALA A 239 -9.05 16.34 2.16
C ALA A 239 -8.07 15.77 3.20
N THR A 240 -6.96 16.46 3.49
CA THR A 240 -5.98 16.01 4.49
C THR A 240 -6.53 16.07 5.92
N GLU A 241 -7.33 17.06 6.23
CA GLU A 241 -8.00 17.18 7.54
C GLU A 241 -9.03 16.06 7.73
N ALA A 242 -9.85 15.80 6.71
CA ALA A 242 -10.82 14.71 6.72
C ALA A 242 -10.13 13.33 6.84
N LEU A 243 -9.00 13.14 6.15
CA LEU A 243 -8.21 11.91 6.30
C LEU A 243 -7.70 11.73 7.72
N ARG A 244 -7.16 12.79 8.33
CA ARG A 244 -6.69 12.76 9.74
C ARG A 244 -7.80 12.33 10.69
N ALA A 245 -9.03 12.85 10.48
CA ALA A 245 -10.19 12.42 11.25
C ALA A 245 -10.57 10.95 11.02
N CYS A 246 -10.35 10.40 9.82
CA CYS A 246 -10.56 8.98 9.54
C CYS A 246 -9.48 8.11 10.23
N LEU A 247 -8.21 8.51 10.19
CA LEU A 247 -7.09 7.77 10.79
C LEU A 247 -7.20 7.70 12.32
N ASN A 248 -7.74 8.72 12.97
CA ASN A 248 -7.98 8.72 14.43
C ASN A 248 -9.03 7.67 14.87
N LYS A 249 -9.71 7.01 13.94
CA LYS A 249 -10.67 5.92 14.22
C LYS A 249 -10.09 4.54 13.93
N LEU A 250 -8.88 4.46 13.40
CA LEU A 250 -8.12 3.23 13.20
C LEU A 250 -7.35 2.88 14.48
#